data_dc841ed04bfbb95933911577fec63edd
#
_entry.id   dc841ed04bfbb95933911577fec63edd
#
_cell.length_a   1.000
_cell.length_b   1.000
_cell.length_c   1.000
_cell.angle_alpha   90.00
_cell.angle_beta   90.00
_cell.angle_gamma   90.00
#
_symmetry.space_group_name_H-M   'P 1'
#
loop_
_entity.id
_entity.type
_entity.pdbx_description
1 polymer ?
#
loop_
_entity_poly.entity_id
_entity_poly.type
_entity_poly.pdbx_seq_one_letter_code
_entity_poly.pdbx_strand_id
1 'polypeptide(L)'
;MIHRLIFWLSGFLPIRFISVVPGTPYVERYYLGRLVGRYWYLQRFVQADPYESTHDHPYLSAWSLILSGWYREVLATIDPRAFGGCRTRTIHRGPLSFARFGRERWHRIEACAPDTWSLWCHTEWIACGWGFLDVEDDVICEDGQERFEARAIYRPFIDNRPTKRWWHYVPRGRDVERHPLQTRSA
;
A
#
# COMPACT_ATOMS: atom_id res chain seq x y z
N MET A 1 -16.14 -18.15 0.97
CA MET A 1 -16.60 -18.33 2.37
C MET A 1 -15.77 -17.55 3.37
N ILE A 2 -14.45 -17.65 3.36
CA ILE A 2 -13.56 -16.99 4.34
C ILE A 2 -13.64 -15.45 4.32
N HIS A 3 -13.73 -14.80 3.15
CA HIS A 3 -13.81 -13.33 3.04
C HIS A 3 -15.09 -12.76 3.70
N ARG A 4 -16.23 -13.48 3.65
CA ARG A 4 -17.46 -13.07 4.34
C ARG A 4 -17.30 -13.10 5.86
N LEU A 5 -16.64 -14.14 6.37
CA LEU A 5 -16.35 -14.26 7.79
C LEU A 5 -15.41 -13.13 8.26
N ILE A 6 -14.33 -12.88 7.52
CA ILE A 6 -13.40 -11.80 7.86
C ILE A 6 -14.12 -10.43 7.79
N PHE A 7 -14.96 -10.22 6.78
CA PHE A 7 -15.76 -9.00 6.66
C PHE A 7 -16.71 -8.80 7.85
N TRP A 8 -17.37 -9.85 8.29
CA TRP A 8 -18.24 -9.79 9.47
C TRP A 8 -17.44 -9.50 10.75
N LEU A 9 -16.35 -10.23 11.00
CA LEU A 9 -15.48 -10.02 12.16
C LEU A 9 -14.87 -8.62 12.18
N SER A 10 -14.42 -8.11 11.05
CA SER A 10 -13.84 -6.77 10.95
C SER A 10 -14.83 -5.65 11.27
N GLY A 11 -16.14 -5.92 11.21
CA GLY A 11 -17.18 -5.00 11.64
C GLY A 11 -17.06 -4.58 13.12
N PHE A 12 -16.46 -5.39 13.97
CA PHE A 12 -16.27 -5.09 15.39
C PHE A 12 -14.98 -4.30 15.70
N LEU A 13 -14.13 -4.07 14.70
CA LEU A 13 -12.83 -3.43 14.84
C LEU A 13 -12.88 -1.95 14.45
N PRO A 14 -12.04 -1.09 15.07
CA PRO A 14 -11.84 0.28 14.62
C PRO A 14 -11.39 0.30 13.17
N ILE A 15 -12.04 1.10 12.33
CA ILE A 15 -11.76 1.20 10.90
C ILE A 15 -11.18 2.55 10.52
N ARG A 16 -10.24 2.56 9.58
CA ARG A 16 -9.78 3.74 8.85
C ARG A 16 -9.78 3.44 7.35
N PHE A 17 -10.34 4.36 6.60
CA PHE A 17 -10.26 4.35 5.13
C PHE A 17 -8.97 5.02 4.67
N ILE A 18 -8.27 4.37 3.76
CA ILE A 18 -7.10 4.95 3.09
C ILE A 18 -7.55 5.33 1.70
N SER A 19 -7.51 6.62 1.44
CA SER A 19 -7.96 7.24 0.19
C SER A 19 -6.92 8.25 -0.26
N VAL A 20 -6.79 8.39 -1.55
CA VAL A 20 -6.08 9.51 -2.18
C VAL A 20 -7.04 10.65 -2.43
N VAL A 21 -8.16 10.32 -3.06
CA VAL A 21 -9.26 11.24 -3.26
C VAL A 21 -10.27 11.03 -2.13
N PRO A 22 -10.70 12.10 -1.44
CA PRO A 22 -11.73 11.98 -0.42
C PRO A 22 -12.97 11.25 -0.92
N GLY A 23 -13.47 10.29 -0.15
CA GLY A 23 -14.64 9.50 -0.52
C GLY A 23 -14.37 8.28 -1.42
N THR A 24 -13.14 8.10 -1.91
CA THR A 24 -12.77 6.96 -2.76
C THR A 24 -11.68 6.12 -2.10
N PRO A 25 -12.01 5.29 -1.12
CA PRO A 25 -11.04 4.45 -0.44
C PRO A 25 -10.55 3.33 -1.37
N TYR A 26 -9.24 3.07 -1.33
CA TYR A 26 -8.65 1.90 -1.98
C TYR A 26 -8.30 0.80 -0.98
N VAL A 27 -8.10 1.15 0.32
CA VAL A 27 -7.90 0.19 1.40
C VAL A 27 -8.76 0.53 2.61
N GLU A 28 -9.48 -0.45 3.11
CA GLU A 28 -10.08 -0.45 4.44
C GLU A 28 -9.09 -1.09 5.42
N ARG A 29 -8.69 -0.35 6.46
CA ARG A 29 -7.73 -0.81 7.46
C ARG A 29 -8.38 -0.91 8.82
N TYR A 30 -8.38 -2.11 9.41
CA TYR A 30 -9.00 -2.43 10.69
C TYR A 30 -7.93 -2.73 11.73
N TYR A 31 -7.97 -2.03 12.86
CA TYR A 31 -6.99 -2.19 13.93
C TYR A 31 -7.28 -3.41 14.80
N LEU A 32 -6.31 -4.32 14.91
CA LEU A 32 -6.39 -5.52 15.73
C LEU A 32 -5.78 -5.35 17.12
N GLY A 33 -4.79 -4.47 17.25
CA GLY A 33 -4.08 -4.28 18.51
C GLY A 33 -2.58 -4.11 18.34
N ARG A 34 -1.89 -4.03 19.49
CA ARG A 34 -0.43 -3.99 19.56
C ARG A 34 0.06 -5.26 20.24
N LEU A 35 0.92 -6.02 19.57
CA LEU A 35 1.50 -7.25 20.08
C LEU A 35 2.98 -7.31 19.66
N VAL A 36 3.87 -7.69 20.62
CA VAL A 36 5.32 -7.85 20.39
C VAL A 36 5.93 -6.60 19.72
N GLY A 37 5.60 -5.41 20.24
CA GLY A 37 6.14 -4.13 19.72
C GLY A 37 5.64 -3.72 18.34
N ARG A 38 4.67 -4.43 17.78
CA ARG A 38 4.11 -4.16 16.45
C ARG A 38 2.63 -3.84 16.53
N TYR A 39 2.18 -2.98 15.61
CA TYR A 39 0.77 -2.68 15.39
C TYR A 39 0.24 -3.64 14.33
N TRP A 40 -0.89 -4.27 14.60
CA TRP A 40 -1.50 -5.29 13.76
C TRP A 40 -2.81 -4.80 13.19
N TYR A 41 -3.06 -5.14 11.93
CA TYR A 41 -4.23 -4.73 11.19
C TYR A 41 -4.71 -5.84 10.26
N LEU A 42 -6.03 -5.89 10.06
CA LEU A 42 -6.59 -6.47 8.85
C LEU A 42 -6.67 -5.36 7.81
N GLN A 43 -6.30 -5.65 6.58
CA GLN A 43 -6.49 -4.76 5.44
C GLN A 43 -7.36 -5.44 4.41
N ARG A 44 -8.32 -4.72 3.87
CA ARG A 44 -9.12 -5.11 2.72
C ARG A 44 -8.81 -4.16 1.57
N PHE A 45 -8.30 -4.70 0.50
CA PHE A 45 -8.11 -3.98 -0.75
C PHE A 45 -9.45 -3.98 -1.49
N VAL A 46 -10.01 -2.80 -1.68
CA VAL A 46 -11.26 -2.62 -2.44
C VAL A 46 -10.96 -2.25 -3.90
N GLN A 47 -9.78 -1.69 -4.14
CA GLN A 47 -9.23 -1.44 -5.47
C GLN A 47 -7.70 -1.37 -5.42
N ALA A 48 -7.05 -1.31 -6.58
CA ALA A 48 -5.61 -1.11 -6.70
C ALA A 48 -5.18 0.26 -6.20
N ASP A 49 -3.87 0.46 -6.02
CA ASP A 49 -3.33 1.77 -5.71
C ASP A 49 -3.66 2.75 -6.83
N PRO A 50 -4.17 3.94 -6.51
CA PRO A 50 -4.60 4.92 -7.51
C PRO A 50 -3.43 5.67 -8.16
N TYR A 51 -2.19 5.34 -7.82
CA TYR A 51 -0.99 5.97 -8.36
C TYR A 51 -0.24 5.02 -9.29
N GLU A 52 0.43 5.59 -10.27
CA GLU A 52 1.41 4.85 -11.09
C GLU A 52 2.77 4.78 -10.39
N SER A 53 3.06 5.72 -9.52
CA SER A 53 4.29 5.78 -8.73
C SER A 53 4.39 4.65 -7.72
N THR A 54 5.59 4.13 -7.52
CA THR A 54 5.87 3.25 -6.38
C THR A 54 6.13 4.08 -5.12
N HIS A 55 5.81 3.53 -3.96
CA HIS A 55 5.99 4.20 -2.67
C HIS A 55 6.70 3.28 -1.67
N ASP A 56 7.35 3.89 -0.69
CA ASP A 56 7.91 3.20 0.47
C ASP A 56 7.02 3.40 1.72
N HIS A 57 7.46 2.92 2.85
CA HIS A 57 6.72 3.02 4.10
C HIS A 57 7.56 3.63 5.23
N PRO A 58 6.93 4.45 6.11
CA PRO A 58 7.62 5.10 7.22
C PRO A 58 7.90 4.16 8.40
N TYR A 59 8.18 2.89 8.15
CA TYR A 59 8.43 1.88 9.16
C TYR A 59 9.79 1.22 8.98
N LEU A 60 10.49 0.90 10.08
CA LEU A 60 11.70 0.09 10.00
C LEU A 60 11.42 -1.30 9.44
N SER A 61 10.27 -1.85 9.78
CA SER A 61 9.84 -3.15 9.29
C SER A 61 8.33 -3.26 9.29
N ALA A 62 7.78 -3.74 8.20
CA ALA A 62 6.38 -4.12 8.08
C ALA A 62 6.26 -5.48 7.40
N TRP A 63 5.17 -6.20 7.66
CA TRP A 63 4.86 -7.50 7.05
C TRP A 63 3.43 -7.51 6.55
N SER A 64 3.22 -8.25 5.47
CA SER A 64 1.91 -8.55 4.93
C SER A 64 1.79 -10.04 4.65
N LEU A 65 0.68 -10.63 5.06
CA LEU A 65 0.30 -12.00 4.73
C LEU A 65 -1.08 -11.95 4.06
N ILE A 66 -1.20 -12.46 2.85
CA ILE A 66 -2.47 -12.54 2.15
C ILE A 66 -3.31 -13.66 2.76
N LEU A 67 -4.51 -13.30 3.24
CA LEU A 67 -5.46 -14.23 3.84
C LEU A 67 -6.46 -14.77 2.81
N SER A 68 -6.87 -13.92 1.86
CA SER A 68 -7.86 -14.24 0.83
C SER A 68 -7.71 -13.29 -0.36
N GLY A 69 -8.03 -13.75 -1.55
CA GLY A 69 -7.87 -12.97 -2.77
C GLY A 69 -6.43 -12.98 -3.28
N TRP A 70 -6.08 -12.02 -4.09
CA TRP A 70 -4.74 -11.82 -4.63
C TRP A 70 -4.52 -10.36 -5.03
N TYR A 71 -3.26 -9.97 -5.11
CA TYR A 71 -2.88 -8.73 -5.78
C TYR A 71 -1.60 -8.92 -6.60
N ARG A 72 -1.44 -8.02 -7.55
CA ARG A 72 -0.23 -7.88 -8.35
C ARG A 72 0.54 -6.68 -7.84
N GLU A 73 1.76 -6.93 -7.36
CA GLU A 73 2.65 -5.93 -6.76
C GLU A 73 3.79 -5.61 -7.74
N VAL A 74 3.94 -4.34 -8.06
CA VAL A 74 5.12 -3.83 -8.76
C VAL A 74 6.14 -3.43 -7.70
N LEU A 75 7.34 -3.98 -7.78
CA LEU A 75 8.48 -3.58 -6.96
C LEU A 75 9.44 -2.76 -7.81
N ALA A 76 9.92 -1.66 -7.25
CA ALA A 76 10.97 -0.86 -7.86
C ALA A 76 12.26 -0.92 -7.02
N THR A 77 13.39 -0.90 -7.71
CA THR A 77 14.73 -0.88 -7.10
C THR A 77 15.56 0.14 -7.86
N ILE A 78 16.17 1.07 -7.14
CA ILE A 78 17.09 2.03 -7.74
C ILE A 78 18.31 1.27 -8.27
N ASP A 79 18.57 1.39 -9.55
CA ASP A 79 19.73 0.83 -10.22
C ASP A 79 20.28 1.85 -11.23
N PRO A 80 21.38 2.53 -10.90
CA PRO A 80 21.97 3.56 -11.77
C PRO A 80 22.39 3.04 -13.18
N ARG A 81 22.42 1.72 -13.36
CA ARG A 81 22.76 1.10 -14.66
C ARG A 81 21.51 0.79 -15.49
N ALA A 82 20.33 0.87 -14.91
CA ALA A 82 19.08 0.66 -15.62
C ALA A 82 18.65 1.96 -16.33
N PHE A 83 17.94 1.80 -17.46
CA PHE A 83 17.25 2.92 -18.07
C PHE A 83 16.30 3.55 -17.06
N GLY A 84 16.34 4.86 -16.91
CA GLY A 84 15.57 5.57 -15.87
C GLY A 84 16.09 5.42 -14.44
N GLY A 85 17.30 4.86 -14.24
CA GLY A 85 17.87 4.70 -12.90
C GLY A 85 17.09 3.75 -11.98
N CYS A 86 16.13 2.99 -12.55
CA CYS A 86 15.24 2.13 -11.78
C CYS A 86 14.92 0.83 -12.52
N ARG A 87 14.91 -0.29 -11.81
CA ARG A 87 14.37 -1.57 -12.29
C ARG A 87 13.07 -1.87 -11.61
N THR A 88 12.09 -2.29 -12.38
CA THR A 88 10.80 -2.76 -11.87
C THR A 88 10.64 -4.25 -12.10
N ARG A 89 9.92 -4.91 -11.20
CA ARG A 89 9.45 -6.27 -11.39
C ARG A 89 8.05 -6.44 -10.81
N THR A 90 7.23 -7.21 -11.49
CA THR A 90 5.88 -7.53 -11.04
C THR A 90 5.84 -8.89 -10.35
N ILE A 91 5.17 -8.97 -9.20
CA ILE A 91 4.98 -10.19 -8.43
C ILE A 91 3.49 -10.40 -8.19
N HIS A 92 3.01 -11.60 -8.52
CA HIS A 92 1.66 -12.02 -8.15
C HIS A 92 1.69 -12.63 -6.74
N ARG A 93 0.81 -12.11 -5.84
CA ARG A 93 0.67 -12.59 -4.47
C ARG A 93 -0.74 -13.12 -4.24
N GLY A 94 -0.84 -14.42 -4.07
CA GLY A 94 -2.07 -15.11 -3.71
C GLY A 94 -2.16 -15.43 -2.21
N PRO A 95 -3.15 -16.23 -1.79
CA PRO A 95 -3.32 -16.64 -0.41
C PRO A 95 -2.04 -17.28 0.16
N LEU A 96 -1.75 -17.00 1.42
CA LEU A 96 -0.54 -17.39 2.16
C LEU A 96 0.78 -16.77 1.63
N SER A 97 0.74 -15.92 0.62
CA SER A 97 1.92 -15.16 0.21
C SER A 97 2.31 -14.18 1.31
N PHE A 98 3.58 -14.24 1.70
CA PHE A 98 4.18 -13.36 2.70
C PHE A 98 5.06 -12.31 2.02
N ALA A 99 4.98 -11.06 2.47
CA ALA A 99 5.83 -9.97 2.06
C ALA A 99 6.40 -9.24 3.27
N ARG A 100 7.68 -8.88 3.20
CA ARG A 100 8.34 -8.01 4.18
C ARG A 100 8.66 -6.69 3.52
N PHE A 101 8.36 -5.60 4.22
CA PHE A 101 8.61 -4.23 3.80
C PHE A 101 9.58 -3.59 4.79
N GLY A 102 10.44 -2.73 4.28
CA GLY A 102 11.33 -1.87 5.03
C GLY A 102 11.44 -0.55 4.29
N ARG A 103 12.34 0.31 4.75
CA ARG A 103 12.74 1.48 3.99
C ARG A 103 13.37 1.05 2.67
N GLU A 104 13.23 1.89 1.65
CA GLU A 104 13.82 1.65 0.32
C GLU A 104 13.23 0.45 -0.44
N ARG A 105 12.17 -0.13 0.07
CA ARG A 105 11.37 -1.08 -0.70
C ARG A 105 10.19 -0.36 -1.33
N TRP A 106 10.43 0.11 -2.51
CA TRP A 106 9.45 0.81 -3.33
C TRP A 106 8.48 -0.17 -3.95
N HIS A 107 7.19 0.05 -3.75
CA HIS A 107 6.18 -0.80 -4.34
C HIS A 107 4.85 -0.08 -4.59
N ARG A 108 4.00 -0.69 -5.42
CA ARG A 108 2.59 -0.35 -5.59
C ARG A 108 1.78 -1.59 -5.87
N ILE A 109 0.52 -1.55 -5.53
CA ILE A 109 -0.45 -2.59 -5.91
C ILE A 109 -1.08 -2.17 -7.24
N GLU A 110 -0.64 -2.80 -8.32
CA GLU A 110 -1.09 -2.50 -9.68
C GLU A 110 -2.49 -3.03 -9.98
N ALA A 111 -2.82 -4.17 -9.41
CA ALA A 111 -4.14 -4.80 -9.55
C ALA A 111 -4.42 -5.67 -8.33
N CYS A 112 -5.67 -5.83 -7.97
CA CYS A 112 -6.08 -6.76 -6.92
C CYS A 112 -7.42 -7.41 -7.28
N ALA A 113 -7.63 -8.63 -6.77
CA ALA A 113 -8.97 -9.20 -6.79
C ALA A 113 -9.87 -8.44 -5.84
N PRO A 114 -11.17 -8.36 -6.16
CA PRO A 114 -12.15 -7.85 -5.21
C PRO A 114 -12.06 -8.57 -3.87
N ASP A 115 -12.21 -7.81 -2.78
CA ASP A 115 -12.18 -8.36 -1.41
C ASP A 115 -10.89 -9.12 -1.07
N THR A 116 -9.76 -8.64 -1.56
CA THR A 116 -8.46 -9.17 -1.14
C THR A 116 -8.17 -8.74 0.29
N TRP A 117 -7.95 -9.72 1.17
CA TRP A 117 -7.64 -9.51 2.57
C TRP A 117 -6.20 -9.84 2.89
N SER A 118 -5.57 -9.00 3.68
CA SER A 118 -4.25 -9.26 4.25
C SER A 118 -4.20 -9.01 5.75
N LEU A 119 -3.37 -9.77 6.43
CA LEU A 119 -2.88 -9.44 7.76
C LEU A 119 -1.62 -8.59 7.61
N TRP A 120 -1.66 -7.39 8.13
CA TRP A 120 -0.58 -6.42 8.06
C TRP A 120 -0.05 -6.09 9.45
N CYS A 121 1.27 -5.99 9.61
CA CYS A 121 1.83 -5.40 10.81
C CYS A 121 3.04 -4.53 10.52
N HIS A 122 3.31 -3.57 11.40
CA HIS A 122 4.48 -2.71 11.31
C HIS A 122 5.02 -2.31 12.67
N THR A 123 6.30 -1.91 12.71
CA THR A 123 6.93 -1.24 13.86
C THR A 123 6.40 0.17 14.04
N GLU A 124 6.89 0.89 15.02
CA GLU A 124 6.57 2.30 15.15
C GLU A 124 7.00 3.10 13.91
N TRP A 125 6.33 4.23 13.72
CA TRP A 125 6.63 5.20 12.70
C TRP A 125 8.01 5.82 12.94
N ILE A 126 8.82 5.95 11.89
CA ILE A 126 10.10 6.64 11.94
C ILE A 126 9.97 8.08 11.44
N ALA A 127 10.72 8.99 12.05
CA ALA A 127 10.58 10.43 11.83
C ALA A 127 10.95 10.91 10.41
N CYS A 128 11.66 10.10 9.62
CA CYS A 128 12.10 10.49 8.28
C CYS A 128 11.03 10.44 7.19
N GLY A 129 9.78 10.08 7.55
CA GLY A 129 8.68 10.05 6.59
C GLY A 129 8.75 8.88 5.60
N TRP A 130 8.02 9.03 4.51
CA TRP A 130 7.92 8.13 3.38
C TRP A 130 7.61 8.94 2.11
N GLY A 131 7.62 8.33 0.93
CA GLY A 131 7.37 9.06 -0.30
C GLY A 131 7.16 8.17 -1.50
N PHE A 132 7.17 8.79 -2.66
CA PHE A 132 6.97 8.17 -3.95
C PHE A 132 8.28 8.17 -4.74
N LEU A 133 8.51 7.10 -5.48
CA LEU A 133 9.56 7.01 -6.47
C LEU A 133 8.92 7.02 -7.85
N ASP A 134 9.19 8.08 -8.59
CA ASP A 134 8.76 8.28 -9.96
C ASP A 134 9.94 8.07 -10.91
N VAL A 135 9.65 7.75 -12.16
CA VAL A 135 10.61 7.81 -13.25
C VAL A 135 10.13 8.91 -14.19
N GLU A 136 10.91 9.96 -14.30
CA GLU A 136 10.63 11.06 -15.23
C GLU A 136 11.55 10.96 -16.45
N ASP A 137 10.98 11.14 -17.62
CA ASP A 137 11.72 11.22 -18.87
C ASP A 137 12.06 12.69 -19.13
N ASP A 138 13.36 12.99 -19.21
CA ASP A 138 13.88 14.30 -19.59
C ASP A 138 14.45 14.24 -21.01
N VAL A 139 14.18 15.26 -21.80
CA VAL A 139 14.82 15.47 -23.10
C VAL A 139 15.96 16.46 -22.91
N ILE A 140 17.18 15.96 -22.96
CA ILE A 140 18.37 16.81 -22.88
C ILE A 140 18.84 17.10 -24.31
N CYS A 141 18.98 18.39 -24.64
CA CYS A 141 19.61 18.82 -25.89
C CYS A 141 21.09 19.07 -25.64
N GLU A 142 21.95 18.13 -26.04
CA GLU A 142 23.41 18.31 -26.09
C GLU A 142 23.87 18.36 -27.54
N ASP A 143 24.63 19.39 -27.89
CA ASP A 143 25.21 19.60 -29.24
C ASP A 143 24.20 19.51 -30.40
N GLY A 144 22.97 19.98 -30.17
CA GLY A 144 21.89 19.97 -31.17
C GLY A 144 21.26 18.58 -31.41
N GLN A 145 21.61 17.60 -30.59
CA GLN A 145 20.96 16.29 -30.57
C GLN A 145 20.06 16.13 -29.35
N GLU A 146 18.82 15.72 -29.58
CA GLU A 146 17.91 15.34 -28.50
C GLU A 146 18.29 14.00 -27.93
N ARG A 147 18.56 13.94 -26.63
CA ARG A 147 18.85 12.72 -25.89
C ARG A 147 17.77 12.51 -24.84
N PHE A 148 17.14 11.34 -24.85
CA PHE A 148 16.19 10.98 -23.81
C PHE A 148 16.93 10.43 -22.60
N GLU A 149 16.83 11.09 -21.48
CA GLU A 149 17.31 10.61 -20.18
C GLU A 149 16.12 10.38 -19.25
N ALA A 150 15.96 9.15 -18.78
CA ALA A 150 15.00 8.85 -17.74
C ALA A 150 15.70 8.83 -16.39
N ARG A 151 15.10 9.47 -15.38
CA ARG A 151 15.67 9.61 -14.04
C ARG A 151 14.68 9.23 -12.95
N ALA A 152 15.13 8.42 -11.99
CA ALA A 152 14.35 8.13 -10.79
C ALA A 152 14.35 9.34 -9.85
N ILE A 153 13.16 9.82 -9.48
CA ILE A 153 12.96 10.99 -8.61
C ILE A 153 12.19 10.56 -7.37
N TYR A 154 12.74 10.84 -6.20
CA TYR A 154 12.06 10.66 -4.93
C TYR A 154 11.26 11.91 -4.57
N ARG A 155 9.95 11.73 -4.33
CA ARG A 155 9.03 12.78 -3.85
C ARG A 155 8.57 12.44 -2.44
N PRO A 156 9.04 13.18 -1.41
CA PRO A 156 8.60 12.92 -0.05
C PRO A 156 7.12 13.22 0.13
N PHE A 157 6.41 12.35 0.83
CA PHE A 157 5.03 12.58 1.23
C PHE A 157 5.00 13.35 2.54
N ILE A 158 4.37 14.52 2.53
CA ILE A 158 4.17 15.34 3.71
C ILE A 158 2.82 14.99 4.32
N ASP A 159 2.83 14.19 5.38
CA ASP A 159 1.62 13.85 6.13
C ASP A 159 1.53 14.74 7.39
N ASN A 160 0.67 15.73 7.34
CA ASN A 160 0.41 16.65 8.46
C ASN A 160 -0.67 16.14 9.43
N ARG A 161 -1.20 14.94 9.22
CA ARG A 161 -2.28 14.41 10.04
C ARG A 161 -1.76 13.86 11.37
N PRO A 162 -2.37 14.20 12.50
CA PRO A 162 -2.05 13.58 13.78
C PRO A 162 -2.52 12.13 13.75
N THR A 163 -1.60 11.20 13.48
CA THR A 163 -1.94 9.78 13.26
C THR A 163 -1.70 8.90 14.47
N LYS A 164 -1.13 9.44 15.54
CA LYS A 164 -0.88 8.65 16.76
C LYS A 164 -2.18 8.20 17.39
N ARG A 165 -2.34 6.88 17.55
CA ARG A 165 -3.48 6.23 18.20
C ARG A 165 -4.84 6.55 17.58
N TRP A 166 -4.89 6.69 16.25
CA TRP A 166 -6.12 7.03 15.50
C TRP A 166 -7.30 6.08 15.82
N TRP A 167 -7.03 4.84 16.17
CA TRP A 167 -8.06 3.83 16.52
C TRP A 167 -8.89 4.14 17.76
N HIS A 168 -8.51 5.12 18.58
CA HIS A 168 -9.33 5.61 19.70
C HIS A 168 -10.41 6.59 19.27
N TYR A 169 -10.30 7.17 18.08
CA TYR A 169 -11.15 8.28 17.63
C TYR A 169 -11.97 7.95 16.37
N VAL A 170 -11.90 6.72 15.91
CA VAL A 170 -12.62 6.28 14.70
C VAL A 170 -13.72 5.30 15.06
N PRO A 171 -14.78 5.22 14.23
CA PRO A 171 -15.87 4.26 14.42
C PRO A 171 -15.39 2.82 14.20
N ARG A 172 -16.24 1.88 14.57
CA ARG A 172 -16.09 0.47 14.20
C ARG A 172 -16.61 0.24 12.79
N GLY A 173 -16.14 -0.81 12.15
CA GLY A 173 -16.52 -1.12 10.78
C GLY A 173 -18.03 -1.32 10.56
N ARG A 174 -18.77 -1.78 11.58
CA ARG A 174 -20.23 -1.93 11.52
C ARG A 174 -21.01 -0.63 11.64
N ASP A 175 -20.37 0.42 12.16
CA ASP A 175 -21.00 1.71 12.44
C ASP A 175 -20.82 2.72 11.29
N VAL A 176 -20.21 2.28 10.18
CA VAL A 176 -19.97 3.08 8.97
C VAL A 176 -20.34 2.31 7.72
N GLU A 177 -20.62 3.04 6.66
CA GLU A 177 -20.76 2.47 5.33
C GLU A 177 -19.41 1.97 4.86
N ARG A 178 -19.28 0.65 4.69
CA ARG A 178 -18.12 -0.03 4.12
C ARG A 178 -18.37 -0.36 2.66
N HIS A 179 -17.33 -0.48 1.89
CA HIS A 179 -17.47 -0.95 0.52
C HIS A 179 -18.20 -2.31 0.50
N PRO A 180 -19.26 -2.49 -0.31
CA PRO A 180 -19.99 -3.74 -0.33
C PRO A 180 -19.08 -4.89 -0.76
N LEU A 181 -19.35 -6.11 -0.24
CA LEU A 181 -18.66 -7.29 -0.76
C LEU A 181 -19.05 -7.51 -2.21
N GLN A 182 -18.05 -7.65 -3.06
CA GLN A 182 -18.31 -7.99 -4.45
C GLN A 182 -18.69 -9.46 -4.53
N THR A 183 -19.89 -9.74 -5.02
CA THR A 183 -20.28 -11.10 -5.36
C THR A 183 -19.46 -11.54 -6.56
N ARG A 184 -18.60 -12.55 -6.39
CA ARG A 184 -18.00 -13.21 -7.54
C ARG A 184 -19.16 -13.73 -8.39
N SER A 185 -19.34 -13.20 -9.58
CA SER A 185 -20.07 -13.91 -10.64
C SER A 185 -19.36 -15.26 -10.81
N ALA A 186 -20.13 -16.33 -10.62
CA ALA A 186 -19.70 -17.71 -10.73
C ALA A 186 -19.16 -18.01 -12.13
#